data_31122193e7a2c4dadd906b0c69f45c5a
#
_entry.id   31122193e7a2c4dadd906b0c69f45c5a
#
_cell.length_a   1.000
_cell.length_b   1.000
_cell.length_c   1.000
_cell.angle_alpha   90.00
_cell.angle_beta   90.00
_cell.angle_gamma   90.00
#
_symmetry.space_group_name_H-M   'P 1'
#
loop_
_entity.id
_entity.type
_entity.pdbx_description
1 polymer ?
#
loop_
_entity_poly.entity_id
_entity_poly.type
_entity_poly.pdbx_seq_one_letter_code
_entity_poly.pdbx_strand_id
1 'polypeptide(L)'
;MLTSIHIKGFKSYRDQRLPLSPLTLMIGANASGKSNALEAFRFLCWLGQGQKLSVLRHRVDESEQILRGQTKDLPYLQGRSFILGCNTDDSEWNSLNVEVALREDELHIVHESISSPFQKFPLYRIEQSSSGLSTDVRVAYNNFSAGGKKPQITCTDQIAIFNQLASSALFDSGHKKAQKLIPQTTKHFQNLLANTLFLDPVPALMRGDSYTDKKLRGDCSNLSGVLFTLWQEDEARPAIIEFIKSLPEQDVKNVRFFEDRRGRVSLELVENFGSVERNWSVELLSDGTLRVLAIAAALLSAPSESTLVIEEVDNGVHPSRARQLLKTMREQAELRGVRLLLSTHNPALMDALPDAALGDVVFCYRDPQDGDSRLVRFADLQDYAGLVSQGPLGELVTNGIVDRFVKSPVSVTQKRENALNWLRKMQGEV
;
A
#
# COMPACT_ATOMS: atom_id res chain seq x y z
N MET A 1 3.21 -11.86 5.09
CA MET A 1 3.11 -10.59 4.30
C MET A 1 1.66 -10.27 3.96
N LEU A 2 1.29 -8.98 3.76
CA LEU A 2 -0.04 -8.61 3.27
C LEU A 2 -0.23 -9.07 1.81
N THR A 3 -1.36 -9.71 1.49
CA THR A 3 -1.68 -10.20 0.13
C THR A 3 -2.80 -9.43 -0.54
N SER A 4 -3.69 -8.81 0.23
CA SER A 4 -4.71 -7.91 -0.30
C SER A 4 -5.29 -7.00 0.78
N ILE A 5 -5.84 -5.87 0.35
CA ILE A 5 -6.63 -4.96 1.19
C ILE A 5 -8.09 -5.04 0.75
N HIS A 6 -9.00 -5.25 1.71
CA HIS A 6 -10.44 -5.25 1.48
C HIS A 6 -11.02 -3.88 1.84
N ILE A 7 -11.80 -3.30 0.93
CA ILE A 7 -12.39 -1.97 1.03
C ILE A 7 -13.88 -2.10 0.71
N LYS A 8 -14.73 -1.93 1.73
CA LYS A 8 -16.17 -2.03 1.55
C LYS A 8 -16.88 -0.87 2.21
N GLY A 9 -17.74 -0.21 1.44
CA GLY A 9 -18.52 0.93 1.92
C GLY A 9 -17.69 2.18 2.24
N PHE A 10 -16.50 2.35 1.64
CA PHE A 10 -15.59 3.46 1.92
C PHE A 10 -15.46 4.40 0.72
N LYS A 11 -15.79 5.68 0.93
CA LYS A 11 -15.73 6.75 -0.09
C LYS A 11 -16.40 6.35 -1.42
N SER A 12 -15.62 6.11 -2.46
CA SER A 12 -16.12 5.72 -3.78
C SER A 12 -16.21 4.20 -3.98
N TYR A 13 -15.85 3.41 -3.00
CA TYR A 13 -15.81 1.95 -3.08
C TYR A 13 -17.00 1.30 -2.40
N ARG A 14 -17.80 0.55 -3.15
CA ARG A 14 -18.90 -0.24 -2.61
C ARG A 14 -18.41 -1.54 -1.97
N ASP A 15 -17.65 -2.34 -2.71
CA ASP A 15 -16.99 -3.56 -2.21
C ASP A 15 -15.89 -3.96 -3.21
N GLN A 16 -14.62 -3.77 -2.83
CA GLN A 16 -13.47 -4.05 -3.69
C GLN A 16 -12.31 -4.64 -2.89
N ARG A 17 -11.45 -5.37 -3.59
CA ARG A 17 -10.18 -5.86 -3.06
C ARG A 17 -9.04 -5.32 -3.88
N LEU A 18 -8.05 -4.73 -3.22
CA LEU A 18 -6.79 -4.32 -3.80
C LEU A 18 -5.78 -5.45 -3.56
N PRO A 19 -5.40 -6.22 -4.59
CA PRO A 19 -4.38 -7.25 -4.45
C PRO A 19 -3.01 -6.61 -4.26
N LEU A 20 -2.16 -7.27 -3.47
CA LEU A 20 -0.78 -6.88 -3.21
C LEU A 20 0.14 -8.02 -3.64
N SER A 21 0.83 -7.83 -4.75
CA SER A 21 1.87 -8.72 -5.30
C SER A 21 3.26 -8.19 -4.91
N PRO A 22 4.37 -8.89 -5.22
CA PRO A 22 5.71 -8.36 -4.96
C PRO A 22 5.92 -6.95 -5.52
N LEU A 23 5.39 -6.68 -6.74
CA LEU A 23 5.28 -5.34 -7.31
C LEU A 23 3.88 -5.18 -7.91
N THR A 24 3.05 -4.35 -7.29
CA THR A 24 1.72 -3.97 -7.80
C THR A 24 1.79 -2.54 -8.34
N LEU A 25 1.47 -2.36 -9.62
CA LEU A 25 1.31 -1.03 -10.23
C LEU A 25 -0.17 -0.70 -10.36
N MET A 26 -0.63 0.31 -9.64
CA MET A 26 -1.99 0.83 -9.74
C MET A 26 -2.05 1.94 -10.80
N ILE A 27 -2.85 1.72 -11.84
CA ILE A 27 -3.06 2.66 -12.95
C ILE A 27 -4.54 3.04 -13.07
N GLY A 28 -4.83 4.09 -13.80
CA GLY A 28 -6.21 4.55 -14.08
C GLY A 28 -6.27 6.07 -14.18
N ALA A 29 -7.37 6.57 -14.75
CA ALA A 29 -7.60 8.00 -14.94
C ALA A 29 -7.63 8.77 -13.60
N ASN A 30 -7.48 10.09 -13.67
CA ASN A 30 -7.73 10.95 -12.50
C ASN A 30 -9.17 10.80 -12.04
N ALA A 31 -9.41 10.89 -10.75
CA ALA A 31 -10.71 10.68 -10.10
C ALA A 31 -11.28 9.24 -10.25
N SER A 32 -10.53 8.26 -10.74
CA SER A 32 -10.97 6.85 -10.79
C SER A 32 -11.15 6.20 -9.41
N GLY A 33 -10.47 6.74 -8.39
CA GLY A 33 -10.51 6.24 -7.01
C GLY A 33 -9.17 5.74 -6.47
N LYS A 34 -8.07 5.78 -7.23
CA LYS A 34 -6.73 5.33 -6.77
C LYS A 34 -6.37 5.85 -5.38
N SER A 35 -6.41 7.17 -5.21
CA SER A 35 -6.09 7.78 -3.91
C SER A 35 -7.07 7.38 -2.80
N ASN A 36 -8.36 7.10 -3.10
CA ASN A 36 -9.31 6.60 -2.10
C ASN A 36 -8.94 5.17 -1.64
N ALA A 37 -8.41 4.32 -2.52
CA ALA A 37 -7.94 2.99 -2.15
C ALA A 37 -6.68 3.07 -1.27
N LEU A 38 -5.72 3.94 -1.64
CA LEU A 38 -4.51 4.16 -0.84
C LEU A 38 -4.83 4.78 0.52
N GLU A 39 -5.81 5.67 0.58
CA GLU A 39 -6.29 6.27 1.82
C GLU A 39 -6.99 5.25 2.73
N ALA A 40 -7.79 4.33 2.17
CA ALA A 40 -8.36 3.21 2.92
C ALA A 40 -7.27 2.32 3.53
N PHE A 41 -6.21 2.04 2.76
CA PHE A 41 -5.06 1.28 3.25
C PHE A 41 -4.28 2.06 4.32
N ARG A 42 -4.04 3.34 4.12
CA ARG A 42 -3.38 4.22 5.12
C ARG A 42 -4.17 4.25 6.42
N PHE A 43 -5.49 4.33 6.35
CA PHE A 43 -6.34 4.30 7.55
C PHE A 43 -6.27 2.94 8.28
N LEU A 44 -6.27 1.83 7.56
CA LEU A 44 -6.09 0.51 8.17
C LEU A 44 -4.73 0.39 8.87
N CYS A 45 -3.65 0.91 8.25
CA CYS A 45 -2.32 0.95 8.87
C CYS A 45 -2.29 1.84 10.12
N TRP A 46 -2.99 2.97 10.08
CA TRP A 46 -3.12 3.86 11.22
C TRP A 46 -3.85 3.19 12.40
N LEU A 47 -4.90 2.41 12.12
CA LEU A 47 -5.54 1.56 13.13
C LEU A 47 -4.54 0.53 13.69
N GLY A 48 -3.70 -0.05 12.83
CA GLY A 48 -2.66 -1.00 13.20
C GLY A 48 -1.61 -0.44 14.17
N GLN A 49 -1.39 0.87 14.15
CA GLN A 49 -0.51 1.58 15.07
C GLN A 49 -1.12 1.80 16.47
N GLY A 50 -2.35 1.35 16.72
CA GLY A 50 -3.03 1.49 18.00
C GLY A 50 -3.54 2.90 18.32
N GLN A 51 -3.72 3.70 17.29
CA GLN A 51 -4.22 5.07 17.43
C GLN A 51 -5.71 5.08 17.80
N LYS A 52 -6.12 6.09 18.59
CA LYS A 52 -7.54 6.25 19.00
C LYS A 52 -8.34 6.94 17.91
N LEU A 53 -9.53 6.41 17.58
CA LEU A 53 -10.43 7.01 16.59
C LEU A 53 -10.84 8.46 16.93
N SER A 54 -11.00 8.79 18.22
CA SER A 54 -11.34 10.14 18.67
C SER A 54 -10.30 11.20 18.28
N VAL A 55 -9.05 10.83 18.05
CA VAL A 55 -7.98 11.75 17.61
C VAL A 55 -8.22 12.27 16.19
N LEU A 56 -8.91 11.52 15.33
CA LEU A 56 -9.19 11.94 13.94
C LEU A 56 -10.03 13.21 13.86
N ARG A 57 -10.92 13.45 14.85
CA ARG A 57 -11.75 14.64 14.91
C ARG A 57 -10.93 15.94 15.01
N HIS A 58 -9.75 15.88 15.63
CA HIS A 58 -8.88 17.03 15.89
C HIS A 58 -7.74 17.19 14.87
N ARG A 59 -7.43 16.17 14.05
CA ARG A 59 -6.30 16.19 13.12
C ARG A 59 -6.62 16.70 11.72
N VAL A 60 -7.80 17.25 11.49
CA VAL A 60 -8.20 17.80 10.17
C VAL A 60 -7.31 19.00 9.75
N ASP A 61 -6.59 19.62 10.68
CA ASP A 61 -5.76 20.82 10.44
C ASP A 61 -4.23 20.58 10.51
N GLU A 62 -3.78 19.35 10.79
CA GLU A 62 -2.33 19.09 10.93
C GLU A 62 -1.70 18.45 9.67
N SER A 63 -0.41 18.73 9.46
CA SER A 63 0.40 18.37 8.29
C SER A 63 0.50 16.87 7.94
N GLU A 64 -0.03 15.98 8.77
CA GLU A 64 -0.17 14.54 8.52
C GLU A 64 -1.63 14.17 8.32
N GLN A 65 -2.26 14.64 7.24
CA GLN A 65 -3.62 14.23 6.89
C GLN A 65 -3.64 12.74 6.50
N ILE A 66 -4.08 11.90 7.43
CA ILE A 66 -4.28 10.47 7.20
C ILE A 66 -5.46 10.26 6.24
N LEU A 67 -6.49 11.11 6.35
CA LEU A 67 -7.75 11.05 5.62
C LEU A 67 -8.10 12.43 5.08
N ARG A 68 -8.55 12.51 3.84
CA ARG A 68 -9.08 13.73 3.21
C ARG A 68 -10.59 13.86 3.47
N GLY A 69 -11.03 15.06 3.77
CA GLY A 69 -12.43 15.35 4.10
C GLY A 69 -12.75 15.12 5.58
N GLN A 70 -14.02 15.16 5.91
CA GLN A 70 -14.53 14.99 7.29
C GLN A 70 -14.88 13.51 7.54
N THR A 71 -15.06 13.12 8.81
CA THR A 71 -15.46 11.75 9.20
C THR A 71 -16.74 11.28 8.52
N LYS A 72 -17.71 12.20 8.31
CA LYS A 72 -18.98 11.92 7.59
C LYS A 72 -18.81 11.61 6.11
N ASP A 73 -17.66 11.97 5.49
CA ASP A 73 -17.37 11.75 4.08
C ASP A 73 -16.70 10.38 3.83
N LEU A 74 -16.40 9.63 4.89
CA LEU A 74 -15.73 8.34 4.78
C LEU A 74 -16.65 7.19 4.35
N PRO A 75 -17.90 7.06 4.87
CA PRO A 75 -18.81 6.03 4.41
C PRO A 75 -19.28 6.30 2.97
N TYR A 76 -19.40 5.22 2.20
CA TYR A 76 -19.92 5.25 0.82
C TYR A 76 -21.37 5.75 0.78
N LEU A 77 -21.69 6.67 -0.12
CA LEU A 77 -23.05 7.21 -0.36
C LEU A 77 -23.82 7.58 0.92
N GLN A 78 -23.17 8.33 1.81
CA GLN A 78 -23.77 8.73 3.11
C GLN A 78 -24.23 7.54 3.97
N GLY A 79 -23.63 6.38 3.77
CA GLY A 79 -23.76 5.22 4.65
C GLY A 79 -23.34 5.58 6.09
N ARG A 80 -23.61 4.65 7.03
CA ARG A 80 -23.26 4.85 8.45
C ARG A 80 -22.05 4.02 8.88
N SER A 81 -21.56 3.12 8.05
CA SER A 81 -20.39 2.28 8.36
C SER A 81 -19.63 1.91 7.09
N PHE A 82 -18.40 1.48 7.29
CA PHE A 82 -17.55 0.90 6.26
C PHE A 82 -16.67 -0.19 6.87
N ILE A 83 -16.21 -1.13 6.04
CA ILE A 83 -15.32 -2.21 6.44
C ILE A 83 -13.98 -2.03 5.74
N LEU A 84 -12.91 -2.09 6.52
CA LEU A 84 -11.55 -2.22 6.03
C LEU A 84 -10.96 -3.52 6.56
N GLY A 85 -10.20 -4.20 5.72
CA GLY A 85 -9.58 -5.46 6.11
C GLY A 85 -8.33 -5.73 5.30
N CYS A 86 -7.62 -6.77 5.69
CA CYS A 86 -6.49 -7.27 4.93
C CYS A 86 -6.41 -8.79 5.02
N ASN A 87 -5.84 -9.38 3.97
CA ASN A 87 -5.43 -10.77 3.99
C ASN A 87 -3.91 -10.87 4.04
N THR A 88 -3.42 -11.95 4.63
CA THR A 88 -2.00 -12.28 4.69
C THR A 88 -1.74 -13.64 4.03
N ASP A 89 -0.48 -13.97 3.82
CA ASP A 89 -0.04 -15.29 3.38
C ASP A 89 0.07 -16.32 4.51
N ASP A 90 -0.38 -15.97 5.73
CA ASP A 90 -0.49 -16.94 6.83
C ASP A 90 -1.44 -18.07 6.45
N SER A 91 -1.05 -19.30 6.75
CA SER A 91 -1.82 -20.48 6.34
C SER A 91 -3.06 -20.72 7.20
N GLU A 92 -3.12 -20.19 8.42
CA GLU A 92 -4.21 -20.47 9.36
C GLU A 92 -5.09 -19.25 9.63
N TRP A 93 -4.51 -18.15 10.12
CA TRP A 93 -5.24 -16.94 10.54
C TRP A 93 -4.91 -15.75 9.65
N ASN A 94 -5.53 -15.72 8.48
CA ASN A 94 -5.08 -14.89 7.37
C ASN A 94 -5.98 -13.71 7.01
N SER A 95 -7.11 -13.51 7.68
CA SER A 95 -8.04 -12.44 7.29
C SER A 95 -8.45 -11.59 8.49
N LEU A 96 -8.06 -10.33 8.48
CA LEU A 96 -8.51 -9.28 9.41
C LEU A 96 -9.61 -8.46 8.75
N ASN A 97 -10.71 -8.21 9.46
CA ASN A 97 -11.77 -7.29 9.06
C ASN A 97 -12.13 -6.39 10.23
N VAL A 98 -12.26 -5.10 9.96
CA VAL A 98 -12.63 -4.05 10.92
C VAL A 98 -13.77 -3.24 10.33
N GLU A 99 -14.93 -3.27 10.95
CA GLU A 99 -16.07 -2.39 10.61
C GLU A 99 -16.08 -1.18 11.53
N VAL A 100 -16.05 0.00 10.92
CA VAL A 100 -16.11 1.29 11.60
C VAL A 100 -17.43 1.96 11.27
N ALA A 101 -18.18 2.34 12.29
CA ALA A 101 -19.44 3.06 12.15
C ALA A 101 -19.31 4.51 12.61
N LEU A 102 -20.04 5.38 11.93
CA LEU A 102 -20.21 6.79 12.29
C LEU A 102 -21.44 6.94 13.19
N ARG A 103 -21.26 7.49 14.40
CA ARG A 103 -22.31 7.82 15.36
C ARG A 103 -22.07 9.25 15.82
N GLU A 104 -23.03 10.16 15.62
CA GLU A 104 -22.94 11.55 16.07
C GLU A 104 -21.60 12.23 15.71
N ASP A 105 -21.13 12.02 14.45
CA ASP A 105 -19.86 12.51 13.92
C ASP A 105 -18.59 11.85 14.51
N GLU A 106 -18.72 10.84 15.37
CA GLU A 106 -17.61 10.07 15.93
C GLU A 106 -17.53 8.66 15.31
N LEU A 107 -16.31 8.18 15.15
CA LEU A 107 -16.04 6.84 14.61
C LEU A 107 -15.93 5.82 15.74
N HIS A 108 -16.58 4.68 15.58
CA HIS A 108 -16.61 3.56 16.53
C HIS A 108 -16.35 2.24 15.83
N ILE A 109 -15.54 1.36 16.39
CA ILE A 109 -15.37 0.00 15.89
C ILE A 109 -16.56 -0.83 16.36
N VAL A 110 -17.41 -1.27 15.42
CA VAL A 110 -18.63 -2.01 15.73
C VAL A 110 -18.51 -3.50 15.45
N HIS A 111 -17.61 -3.89 14.56
CA HIS A 111 -17.25 -5.27 14.33
C HIS A 111 -15.74 -5.38 14.04
N GLU A 112 -15.09 -6.37 14.64
CA GLU A 112 -13.70 -6.73 14.31
C GLU A 112 -13.49 -8.22 14.54
N SER A 113 -12.76 -8.85 13.63
CA SER A 113 -12.42 -10.27 13.73
C SER A 113 -11.15 -10.61 12.95
N ILE A 114 -10.39 -11.59 13.47
CA ILE A 114 -9.39 -12.32 12.67
C ILE A 114 -9.95 -13.72 12.42
N SER A 115 -10.08 -14.08 11.16
CA SER A 115 -10.70 -15.34 10.72
C SER A 115 -9.70 -16.23 9.98
N SER A 116 -10.09 -17.50 9.90
CA SER A 116 -9.37 -18.58 9.22
C SER A 116 -10.31 -19.27 8.25
N PRO A 117 -9.87 -19.70 7.06
CA PRO A 117 -10.67 -20.50 6.17
C PRO A 117 -10.99 -21.91 6.73
N PHE A 118 -10.21 -22.36 7.73
CA PHE A 118 -10.29 -23.72 8.30
C PHE A 118 -11.05 -23.77 9.62
N GLN A 119 -11.37 -22.62 10.24
CA GLN A 119 -12.00 -22.55 11.55
C GLN A 119 -13.37 -21.89 11.47
N LYS A 120 -14.39 -22.55 12.01
CA LYS A 120 -15.76 -22.02 12.03
C LYS A 120 -15.90 -20.77 12.89
N PHE A 121 -15.16 -20.70 14.00
CA PHE A 121 -15.17 -19.53 14.89
C PHE A 121 -13.88 -18.75 14.69
N PRO A 122 -13.94 -17.42 14.51
CA PRO A 122 -12.76 -16.57 14.35
C PRO A 122 -11.88 -16.62 15.60
N LEU A 123 -10.65 -16.12 15.50
CA LEU A 123 -9.71 -16.05 16.62
C LEU A 123 -10.31 -15.22 17.77
N TYR A 124 -10.99 -14.14 17.42
CA TYR A 124 -11.86 -13.34 18.27
C TYR A 124 -12.88 -12.59 17.39
N ARG A 125 -13.92 -12.06 18.02
CA ARG A 125 -14.88 -11.13 17.38
C ARG A 125 -15.59 -10.27 18.44
N ILE A 126 -16.03 -9.09 18.06
CA ILE A 126 -16.96 -8.31 18.86
C ILE A 126 -18.31 -9.02 18.83
N GLU A 127 -18.86 -9.39 19.99
CA GLU A 127 -20.19 -9.96 20.14
C GLU A 127 -21.23 -8.92 20.52
N GLN A 128 -20.82 -7.91 21.30
CA GLN A 128 -21.69 -6.83 21.72
C GLN A 128 -20.96 -5.51 21.50
N SER A 129 -21.49 -4.70 20.60
CA SER A 129 -20.99 -3.35 20.33
C SER A 129 -21.33 -2.41 21.49
N SER A 130 -20.58 -1.35 21.62
CA SER A 130 -20.88 -0.23 22.54
C SER A 130 -22.24 0.39 22.26
N SER A 131 -22.85 0.98 23.27
CA SER A 131 -24.13 1.68 23.15
C SER A 131 -24.15 2.95 23.99
N GLY A 132 -24.90 3.97 23.54
CA GLY A 132 -24.97 5.27 24.18
C GLY A 132 -23.59 5.94 24.25
N LEU A 133 -23.25 6.50 25.40
CA LEU A 133 -21.96 7.16 25.66
C LEU A 133 -20.82 6.17 26.05
N SER A 134 -21.13 4.90 26.22
CA SER A 134 -20.09 3.90 26.54
C SER A 134 -19.27 3.57 25.30
N THR A 135 -17.96 3.40 25.48
CA THR A 135 -17.05 2.88 24.47
C THR A 135 -16.70 1.41 24.70
N ASP A 136 -17.25 0.77 25.73
CA ASP A 136 -16.97 -0.61 26.07
C ASP A 136 -17.66 -1.58 25.11
N VAL A 137 -16.90 -2.56 24.62
CA VAL A 137 -17.36 -3.66 23.77
C VAL A 137 -17.03 -5.00 24.41
N ARG A 138 -17.89 -5.99 24.17
CA ARG A 138 -17.66 -7.38 24.58
C ARG A 138 -17.05 -8.17 23.43
N VAL A 139 -15.85 -8.67 23.64
CA VAL A 139 -15.09 -9.43 22.66
C VAL A 139 -15.04 -10.89 23.06
N ALA A 140 -15.64 -11.76 22.27
CA ALA A 140 -15.53 -13.20 22.45
C ALA A 140 -14.26 -13.70 21.78
N TYR A 141 -13.49 -14.55 22.45
CA TYR A 141 -12.30 -15.17 21.92
C TYR A 141 -12.38 -16.69 21.78
N ASN A 142 -11.64 -17.24 20.84
CA ASN A 142 -11.57 -18.67 20.60
C ASN A 142 -10.71 -19.33 21.69
N ASN A 143 -11.35 -20.09 22.57
CA ASN A 143 -10.69 -20.92 23.56
C ASN A 143 -10.31 -22.31 23.03
N PHE A 144 -10.56 -22.56 21.72
CA PHE A 144 -10.31 -23.82 21.02
C PHE A 144 -11.04 -25.04 21.59
N SER A 145 -12.04 -24.83 22.46
CA SER A 145 -12.92 -25.90 22.94
C SER A 145 -14.02 -26.17 21.91
N ALA A 146 -14.40 -27.46 21.79
CA ALA A 146 -15.53 -27.86 20.96
C ALA A 146 -16.84 -27.49 21.67
N GLY A 147 -17.62 -26.57 21.09
CA GLY A 147 -18.94 -26.17 21.62
C GLY A 147 -18.87 -25.20 22.80
N GLY A 148 -20.06 -24.88 23.34
CA GLY A 148 -20.22 -23.95 24.48
C GLY A 148 -20.12 -22.47 24.14
N LYS A 149 -20.51 -21.63 25.08
CA LYS A 149 -20.36 -20.16 24.97
C LYS A 149 -18.89 -19.79 25.05
N LYS A 150 -18.45 -18.95 24.10
CA LYS A 150 -17.07 -18.48 24.12
C LYS A 150 -16.83 -17.48 25.26
N PRO A 151 -15.66 -17.54 25.90
CA PRO A 151 -15.31 -16.56 26.95
C PRO A 151 -15.17 -15.17 26.34
N GLN A 152 -15.46 -14.16 27.15
CA GLN A 152 -15.48 -12.76 26.73
C GLN A 152 -14.54 -11.91 27.57
N ILE A 153 -14.00 -10.88 26.97
CA ILE A 153 -13.23 -9.81 27.60
C ILE A 153 -13.81 -8.47 27.21
N THR A 154 -13.58 -7.46 28.03
CA THR A 154 -14.00 -6.09 27.76
C THR A 154 -12.86 -5.34 27.09
N CYS A 155 -13.14 -4.67 25.97
CA CYS A 155 -12.25 -3.79 25.23
C CYS A 155 -12.94 -2.45 24.99
N THR A 156 -12.23 -1.47 24.43
CA THR A 156 -12.82 -0.22 23.95
C THR A 156 -12.98 -0.22 22.44
N ASP A 157 -14.03 0.40 21.92
CA ASP A 157 -14.28 0.58 20.48
C ASP A 157 -13.49 1.72 19.85
N GLN A 158 -12.68 2.43 20.64
CA GLN A 158 -11.87 3.55 20.16
C GLN A 158 -10.49 3.14 19.65
N ILE A 159 -10.06 1.92 19.92
CA ILE A 159 -8.78 1.33 19.48
C ILE A 159 -9.09 -0.02 18.85
N ALA A 160 -8.45 -0.34 17.74
CA ALA A 160 -8.60 -1.65 17.09
C ALA A 160 -8.36 -2.78 18.10
N ILE A 161 -9.26 -3.76 18.11
CA ILE A 161 -9.26 -4.82 19.14
C ILE A 161 -7.97 -5.64 19.09
N PHE A 162 -7.44 -5.92 17.89
CA PHE A 162 -6.16 -6.64 17.78
C PHE A 162 -4.98 -5.93 18.47
N ASN A 163 -5.05 -4.60 18.66
CA ASN A 163 -4.06 -3.88 19.45
C ASN A 163 -4.25 -4.08 20.96
N GLN A 164 -5.46 -4.40 21.39
CA GLN A 164 -5.79 -4.59 22.81
C GLN A 164 -5.57 -6.02 23.28
N LEU A 165 -5.46 -7.01 22.36
CA LEU A 165 -5.32 -8.43 22.66
C LEU A 165 -3.86 -8.94 22.69
N ALA A 166 -2.88 -8.06 22.73
CA ALA A 166 -1.47 -8.42 22.65
C ALA A 166 -0.88 -9.07 23.92
N SER A 167 -1.62 -9.08 25.04
CA SER A 167 -1.15 -9.66 26.32
C SER A 167 -1.80 -11.00 26.60
N SER A 168 -1.01 -12.02 26.93
CA SER A 168 -1.50 -13.34 27.34
C SER A 168 -2.27 -13.30 28.67
N ALA A 169 -2.01 -12.32 29.52
CA ALA A 169 -2.68 -12.15 30.84
C ALA A 169 -4.18 -11.81 30.72
N LEU A 170 -4.66 -11.39 29.55
CA LEU A 170 -6.07 -11.11 29.31
C LEU A 170 -6.95 -12.36 29.22
N PHE A 171 -6.33 -13.50 28.95
CA PHE A 171 -7.05 -14.76 28.72
C PHE A 171 -6.98 -15.67 29.93
N ASP A 172 -8.06 -16.43 30.15
CA ASP A 172 -8.14 -17.40 31.25
C ASP A 172 -6.91 -18.33 31.27
N SER A 173 -6.39 -18.62 32.46
CA SER A 173 -5.20 -19.43 32.67
C SER A 173 -5.35 -20.89 32.17
N GLY A 174 -6.55 -21.40 32.09
CA GLY A 174 -6.89 -22.71 31.51
C GLY A 174 -6.85 -22.75 29.99
N HIS A 175 -6.90 -21.58 29.32
CA HIS A 175 -6.95 -21.48 27.85
C HIS A 175 -5.55 -21.29 27.23
N LYS A 176 -4.62 -22.22 27.50
CA LYS A 176 -3.19 -22.13 27.10
C LYS A 176 -2.98 -21.84 25.61
N LYS A 177 -3.77 -22.46 24.73
CA LYS A 177 -3.68 -22.23 23.27
C LYS A 177 -4.09 -20.79 22.92
N ALA A 178 -5.15 -20.26 23.55
CA ALA A 178 -5.57 -18.87 23.35
C ALA A 178 -4.53 -17.87 23.87
N GLN A 179 -3.99 -18.09 25.07
CA GLN A 179 -2.92 -17.27 25.67
C GLN A 179 -1.68 -17.13 24.79
N LYS A 180 -1.37 -18.14 23.99
CA LYS A 180 -0.21 -18.14 23.07
C LYS A 180 -0.59 -17.58 21.69
N LEU A 181 -1.62 -18.13 21.06
CA LEU A 181 -1.90 -17.91 19.65
C LEU A 181 -2.53 -16.53 19.38
N ILE A 182 -3.45 -16.06 20.25
CA ILE A 182 -4.11 -14.78 20.03
C ILE A 182 -3.10 -13.61 20.09
N PRO A 183 -2.25 -13.45 21.12
CA PRO A 183 -1.25 -12.40 21.15
C PRO A 183 -0.24 -12.50 20.01
N GLN A 184 0.17 -13.70 19.63
CA GLN A 184 1.11 -13.91 18.53
C GLN A 184 0.53 -13.45 17.19
N THR A 185 -0.71 -13.87 16.88
CA THR A 185 -1.38 -13.52 15.62
C THR A 185 -1.73 -12.02 15.56
N THR A 186 -2.28 -11.46 16.64
CA THR A 186 -2.59 -10.03 16.69
C THR A 186 -1.34 -9.17 16.53
N LYS A 187 -0.22 -9.56 17.15
CA LYS A 187 1.08 -8.90 17.00
C LYS A 187 1.62 -8.99 15.58
N HIS A 188 1.40 -10.11 14.90
CA HIS A 188 1.78 -10.25 13.49
C HIS A 188 1.03 -9.24 12.62
N PHE A 189 -0.31 -9.12 12.72
CA PHE A 189 -1.07 -8.10 12.00
C PHE A 189 -0.66 -6.68 12.36
N GLN A 190 -0.40 -6.39 13.64
CA GLN A 190 0.13 -5.08 14.07
C GLN A 190 1.42 -4.75 13.34
N ASN A 191 2.38 -5.69 13.33
CA ASN A 191 3.68 -5.47 12.71
C ASN A 191 3.56 -5.25 11.20
N LEU A 192 2.75 -6.06 10.49
CA LEU A 192 2.54 -5.90 9.05
C LEU A 192 1.96 -4.52 8.70
N LEU A 193 0.96 -4.07 9.45
CA LEU A 193 0.32 -2.77 9.23
C LEU A 193 1.21 -1.60 9.66
N ALA A 194 1.88 -1.70 10.82
CA ALA A 194 2.75 -0.64 11.35
C ALA A 194 4.05 -0.47 10.55
N ASN A 195 4.51 -1.52 9.87
CA ASN A 195 5.70 -1.49 9.01
C ASN A 195 5.38 -1.11 7.56
N THR A 196 4.13 -0.78 7.24
CA THR A 196 3.78 -0.18 5.95
C THR A 196 4.24 1.28 5.92
N LEU A 197 5.07 1.62 4.94
CA LEU A 197 5.55 2.99 4.71
C LEU A 197 4.83 3.60 3.51
N PHE A 198 4.13 4.70 3.74
CA PHE A 198 3.60 5.56 2.68
C PHE A 198 4.63 6.64 2.39
N LEU A 199 5.28 6.54 1.24
CA LEU A 199 6.32 7.45 0.81
C LEU A 199 5.72 8.58 0.00
N ASP A 200 5.84 9.79 0.53
CA ASP A 200 5.46 11.06 -0.12
C ASP A 200 6.61 12.06 0.00
N PRO A 201 7.66 11.92 -0.83
CA PRO A 201 8.88 12.71 -0.71
C PRO A 201 8.60 14.20 -0.91
N VAL A 202 9.00 15.02 0.06
CA VAL A 202 8.94 16.48 0.00
C VAL A 202 10.35 17.03 -0.22
N PRO A 203 10.77 17.32 -1.48
CA PRO A 203 12.15 17.70 -1.79
C PRO A 203 12.68 18.89 -0.97
N ALA A 204 11.81 19.84 -0.65
CA ALA A 204 12.19 20.99 0.19
C ALA A 204 12.65 20.56 1.61
N LEU A 205 12.08 19.51 2.19
CA LEU A 205 12.47 18.99 3.50
C LEU A 205 13.67 18.03 3.42
N MET A 206 13.94 17.48 2.26
CA MET A 206 15.04 16.52 2.02
C MET A 206 16.39 17.18 1.82
N ARG A 207 16.41 18.50 1.47
CA ARG A 207 17.63 19.28 1.18
C ARG A 207 18.43 19.68 2.42
N GLY A 208 18.02 19.24 3.60
CA GLY A 208 18.69 19.57 4.85
C GLY A 208 19.57 18.46 5.39
N ASP A 209 20.36 18.82 6.38
CA ASP A 209 21.01 17.87 7.29
C ASP A 209 19.97 17.26 8.25
N SER A 210 20.17 16.02 8.64
CA SER A 210 19.28 15.32 9.57
C SER A 210 20.08 14.46 10.55
N TYR A 211 19.47 14.12 11.70
CA TYR A 211 20.06 13.15 12.61
C TYR A 211 20.06 11.75 11.99
N THR A 212 21.02 10.93 12.40
CA THR A 212 21.05 9.50 12.04
C THR A 212 19.78 8.82 12.48
N ASP A 213 19.21 8.00 11.59
CA ASP A 213 17.99 7.24 11.84
C ASP A 213 18.06 5.90 11.10
N LYS A 214 17.33 4.90 11.60
CA LYS A 214 17.21 3.59 10.95
C LYS A 214 15.96 3.47 10.07
N LYS A 215 14.97 4.36 10.26
CA LYS A 215 13.70 4.31 9.55
C LYS A 215 13.44 5.63 8.83
N LEU A 216 13.18 5.56 7.54
CA LEU A 216 12.82 6.74 6.75
C LEU A 216 11.41 7.22 7.14
N ARG A 217 11.26 8.54 7.27
CA ARG A 217 9.95 9.20 7.44
C ARG A 217 9.21 9.26 6.10
N GLY A 218 7.89 9.33 6.14
CA GLY A 218 7.07 9.40 4.93
C GLY A 218 7.38 10.61 4.04
N ASP A 219 7.66 11.77 4.63
CA ASP A 219 8.07 13.02 3.96
C ASP A 219 9.55 13.06 3.53
N CYS A 220 10.32 12.04 3.95
CA CYS A 220 11.76 11.90 3.70
C CYS A 220 12.64 13.02 4.31
N SER A 221 12.15 13.76 5.29
CA SER A 221 12.89 14.86 5.94
C SER A 221 14.19 14.40 6.63
N ASN A 222 14.35 13.10 6.92
CA ASN A 222 15.54 12.51 7.52
C ASN A 222 16.40 11.71 6.52
N LEU A 223 16.31 12.03 5.22
CA LEU A 223 16.99 11.29 4.15
C LEU A 223 18.50 11.13 4.38
N SER A 224 19.21 12.23 4.65
CA SER A 224 20.67 12.22 4.82
C SER A 224 21.10 11.30 5.96
N GLY A 225 20.38 11.33 7.10
CA GLY A 225 20.68 10.52 8.27
C GLY A 225 20.41 9.02 8.05
N VAL A 226 19.33 8.67 7.33
CA VAL A 226 19.02 7.28 7.00
C VAL A 226 20.03 6.72 5.99
N LEU A 227 20.36 7.47 4.93
CA LEU A 227 21.36 7.05 3.96
C LEU A 227 22.74 6.88 4.59
N PHE A 228 23.12 7.77 5.54
CA PHE A 228 24.35 7.62 6.31
C PHE A 228 24.37 6.30 7.11
N THR A 229 23.28 5.98 7.80
CA THR A 229 23.16 4.73 8.56
C THR A 229 23.30 3.52 7.63
N LEU A 230 22.59 3.51 6.50
CA LEU A 230 22.68 2.45 5.49
C LEU A 230 24.09 2.36 4.87
N TRP A 231 24.78 3.48 4.70
CA TRP A 231 26.12 3.53 4.12
C TRP A 231 27.18 2.84 5.01
N GLN A 232 26.92 2.71 6.31
CA GLN A 232 27.79 1.93 7.21
C GLN A 232 27.67 0.41 6.99
N GLU A 233 26.61 -0.03 6.31
CA GLU A 233 26.38 -1.43 5.97
C GLU A 233 27.01 -1.76 4.61
N ASP A 234 27.98 -2.67 4.57
CA ASP A 234 28.70 -2.99 3.31
C ASP A 234 27.79 -3.53 2.22
N GLU A 235 26.69 -4.21 2.59
CA GLU A 235 25.70 -4.75 1.66
C GLU A 235 24.79 -3.67 1.04
N ALA A 236 24.55 -2.56 1.73
CA ALA A 236 23.66 -1.51 1.26
C ALA A 236 24.34 -0.55 0.26
N ARG A 237 25.66 -0.32 0.38
CA ARG A 237 26.39 0.62 -0.49
C ARG A 237 26.25 0.33 -1.97
N PRO A 238 26.47 -0.92 -2.47
CA PRO A 238 26.28 -1.23 -3.89
C PRO A 238 24.87 -0.96 -4.38
N ALA A 239 23.85 -1.29 -3.56
CA ALA A 239 22.46 -1.07 -3.89
C ALA A 239 22.13 0.44 -4.01
N ILE A 240 22.62 1.28 -3.09
CA ILE A 240 22.46 2.74 -3.17
C ILE A 240 23.06 3.27 -4.47
N ILE A 241 24.29 2.86 -4.81
CA ILE A 241 24.95 3.26 -6.06
C ILE A 241 24.15 2.79 -7.29
N GLU A 242 23.55 1.62 -7.25
CA GLU A 242 22.74 1.12 -8.36
C GLU A 242 21.46 1.94 -8.57
N PHE A 243 20.78 2.35 -7.50
CA PHE A 243 19.67 3.30 -7.60
C PHE A 243 20.13 4.62 -8.22
N ILE A 244 21.27 5.16 -7.81
CA ILE A 244 21.83 6.40 -8.35
C ILE A 244 22.14 6.26 -9.85
N LYS A 245 22.64 5.11 -10.32
CA LYS A 245 22.87 4.85 -11.75
C LYS A 245 21.60 4.87 -12.60
N SER A 246 20.41 4.77 -11.98
CA SER A 246 19.15 4.97 -12.69
C SER A 246 18.85 6.44 -13.00
N LEU A 247 19.63 7.41 -12.48
CA LEU A 247 19.51 8.82 -12.81
C LEU A 247 20.07 9.12 -14.21
N PRO A 248 19.41 10.00 -14.98
CA PRO A 248 19.92 10.40 -16.30
C PRO A 248 21.15 11.31 -16.18
N GLU A 249 22.08 11.16 -17.12
CA GLU A 249 23.19 12.10 -17.33
C GLU A 249 24.11 12.35 -16.12
N GLN A 250 24.05 11.50 -15.09
CA GLN A 250 24.88 11.59 -13.90
C GLN A 250 25.86 10.42 -13.82
N ASP A 251 27.15 10.70 -13.80
CA ASP A 251 28.21 9.71 -13.55
C ASP A 251 28.63 9.76 -12.07
N VAL A 252 27.68 9.47 -11.20
CA VAL A 252 27.91 9.43 -9.74
C VAL A 252 28.76 8.20 -9.41
N LYS A 253 29.92 8.47 -8.81
CA LYS A 253 30.88 7.42 -8.42
C LYS A 253 30.80 7.07 -6.94
N ASN A 254 30.42 8.04 -6.12
CA ASN A 254 30.45 7.86 -4.68
C ASN A 254 29.45 8.79 -3.97
N VAL A 255 29.16 8.46 -2.73
CA VAL A 255 28.39 9.30 -1.82
C VAL A 255 29.28 9.61 -0.63
N ARG A 256 29.37 10.89 -0.25
CA ARG A 256 30.10 11.34 0.94
C ARG A 256 29.12 11.88 1.96
N PHE A 257 29.48 11.77 3.22
CA PHE A 257 28.67 12.26 4.33
C PHE A 257 29.53 13.14 5.23
N PHE A 258 28.93 14.21 5.72
CA PHE A 258 29.56 15.15 6.66
C PHE A 258 28.69 15.22 7.91
N GLU A 259 29.32 14.96 9.05
CA GLU A 259 28.66 15.06 10.34
C GLU A 259 29.09 16.36 11.03
N ASP A 260 28.13 17.15 11.47
CA ASP A 260 28.41 18.39 12.22
C ASP A 260 28.65 18.07 13.71
N ARG A 261 29.04 19.09 14.47
CA ARG A 261 29.32 19.00 15.91
C ARG A 261 28.10 18.61 16.75
N ARG A 262 26.91 18.67 16.20
CA ARG A 262 25.64 18.29 16.85
C ARG A 262 25.16 16.90 16.46
N GLY A 263 25.92 16.17 15.65
CA GLY A 263 25.56 14.85 15.15
C GLY A 263 24.53 14.87 14.01
N ARG A 264 24.38 16.01 13.32
CA ARG A 264 23.55 16.08 12.11
C ARG A 264 24.41 15.75 10.90
N VAL A 265 23.83 15.00 9.99
CA VAL A 265 24.49 14.48 8.79
C VAL A 265 23.94 15.17 7.55
N SER A 266 24.83 15.63 6.69
CA SER A 266 24.56 16.08 5.33
C SER A 266 25.21 15.12 4.33
N LEU A 267 24.59 14.92 3.16
CA LEU A 267 25.12 14.08 2.10
C LEU A 267 25.62 14.92 0.91
N GLU A 268 26.66 14.41 0.23
CA GLU A 268 27.13 14.89 -1.06
C GLU A 268 27.22 13.75 -2.07
N LEU A 269 26.84 14.01 -3.32
CA LEU A 269 27.12 13.13 -4.44
C LEU A 269 28.43 13.54 -5.12
N VAL A 270 29.25 12.54 -5.41
CA VAL A 270 30.54 12.71 -6.11
C VAL A 270 30.37 12.26 -7.55
N GLU A 271 30.45 13.19 -8.49
CA GLU A 271 30.35 12.94 -9.93
C GLU A 271 31.69 13.15 -10.62
N ASN A 272 31.94 12.36 -11.66
CA ASN A 272 33.12 12.53 -12.52
C ASN A 272 32.70 12.95 -13.92
N PHE A 273 33.27 14.06 -14.38
CA PHE A 273 33.16 14.53 -15.75
C PHE A 273 34.54 14.42 -16.40
N GLY A 274 34.82 13.30 -17.03
CA GLY A 274 36.16 12.98 -17.55
C GLY A 274 37.19 12.86 -16.42
N SER A 275 38.14 13.80 -16.35
CA SER A 275 39.15 13.84 -15.29
C SER A 275 38.80 14.77 -14.11
N VAL A 276 37.62 15.42 -14.15
CA VAL A 276 37.22 16.41 -13.13
C VAL A 276 36.20 15.78 -12.18
N GLU A 277 36.55 15.72 -10.90
CA GLU A 277 35.62 15.35 -9.81
C GLU A 277 34.86 16.60 -9.37
N ARG A 278 33.53 16.46 -9.22
CA ARG A 278 32.63 17.48 -8.68
C ARG A 278 31.81 16.92 -7.55
N ASN A 279 31.66 17.70 -6.49
CA ASN A 279 30.83 17.34 -5.32
C ASN A 279 29.58 18.21 -5.31
N TRP A 280 28.44 17.57 -5.17
CA TRP A 280 27.15 18.22 -5.12
C TRP A 280 26.50 17.98 -3.75
N SER A 281 26.42 19.06 -2.97
CA SER A 281 25.67 19.02 -1.69
C SER A 281 24.20 18.68 -1.93
N VAL A 282 23.59 18.00 -0.98
CA VAL A 282 22.15 17.63 -0.99
C VAL A 282 21.24 18.82 -1.31
N GLU A 283 21.63 20.03 -0.90
CA GLU A 283 20.91 21.28 -1.15
C GLU A 283 20.77 21.62 -2.64
N LEU A 284 21.75 21.20 -3.45
CA LEU A 284 21.85 21.50 -4.88
C LEU A 284 21.30 20.37 -5.76
N LEU A 285 20.91 19.24 -5.18
CA LEU A 285 20.39 18.10 -5.94
C LEU A 285 19.03 18.43 -6.56
N SER A 286 18.77 17.87 -7.73
CA SER A 286 17.44 17.96 -8.37
C SER A 286 16.38 17.20 -7.58
N ASP A 287 15.11 17.60 -7.73
CA ASP A 287 13.99 16.89 -7.09
C ASP A 287 13.94 15.42 -7.51
N GLY A 288 14.23 15.12 -8.77
CA GLY A 288 14.28 13.75 -9.28
C GLY A 288 15.38 12.93 -8.60
N THR A 289 16.58 13.49 -8.44
CA THR A 289 17.69 12.86 -7.71
C THR A 289 17.30 12.55 -6.28
N LEU A 290 16.73 13.51 -5.57
CA LEU A 290 16.27 13.35 -4.19
C LEU A 290 15.21 12.26 -4.08
N ARG A 291 14.23 12.20 -4.99
CA ARG A 291 13.19 11.17 -5.00
C ARG A 291 13.76 9.77 -5.23
N VAL A 292 14.72 9.60 -6.14
CA VAL A 292 15.38 8.30 -6.36
C VAL A 292 16.17 7.87 -5.11
N LEU A 293 16.88 8.80 -4.46
CA LEU A 293 17.57 8.55 -3.19
C LEU A 293 16.58 8.18 -2.07
N ALA A 294 15.41 8.83 -2.01
CA ALA A 294 14.36 8.49 -1.06
C ALA A 294 13.78 7.10 -1.28
N ILE A 295 13.55 6.70 -2.54
CA ILE A 295 13.11 5.35 -2.89
C ILE A 295 14.16 4.32 -2.47
N ALA A 296 15.45 4.58 -2.73
CA ALA A 296 16.54 3.72 -2.28
C ALA A 296 16.57 3.60 -0.76
N ALA A 297 16.52 4.73 -0.04
CA ALA A 297 16.51 4.75 1.42
C ALA A 297 15.30 4.01 1.99
N ALA A 298 14.11 4.22 1.43
CA ALA A 298 12.88 3.55 1.85
C ALA A 298 12.98 2.03 1.71
N LEU A 299 13.39 1.55 0.54
CA LEU A 299 13.53 0.12 0.28
C LEU A 299 14.62 -0.55 1.12
N LEU A 300 15.79 0.11 1.22
CA LEU A 300 16.93 -0.47 1.90
C LEU A 300 16.81 -0.42 3.43
N SER A 301 16.02 0.52 4.00
CA SER A 301 15.72 0.59 5.43
C SER A 301 14.45 -0.16 5.83
N ALA A 302 13.68 -0.66 4.85
CA ALA A 302 12.42 -1.35 5.13
C ALA A 302 12.65 -2.68 5.85
N PRO A 303 11.91 -2.97 6.94
CA PRO A 303 11.91 -4.29 7.54
C PRO A 303 11.39 -5.36 6.57
N SER A 304 11.85 -6.60 6.72
CA SER A 304 11.24 -7.73 6.00
C SER A 304 9.74 -7.83 6.31
N GLU A 305 8.97 -8.34 5.36
CA GLU A 305 7.49 -8.44 5.39
C GLU A 305 6.73 -7.10 5.40
N SER A 306 7.43 -5.99 5.19
CA SER A 306 6.78 -4.67 5.09
C SER A 306 6.19 -4.41 3.70
N THR A 307 5.39 -3.35 3.61
CA THR A 307 4.86 -2.83 2.35
C THR A 307 5.30 -1.38 2.15
N LEU A 308 5.85 -1.07 0.99
CA LEU A 308 6.19 0.29 0.58
C LEU A 308 5.16 0.78 -0.44
N VAL A 309 4.47 1.86 -0.11
CA VAL A 309 3.46 2.51 -0.95
C VAL A 309 4.03 3.82 -1.47
N ILE A 310 4.06 3.99 -2.79
CA ILE A 310 4.57 5.22 -3.45
C ILE A 310 3.50 5.73 -4.41
N GLU A 311 2.96 6.90 -4.10
CA GLU A 311 2.04 7.60 -5.02
C GLU A 311 2.86 8.35 -6.08
N GLU A 312 2.40 8.27 -7.35
CA GLU A 312 3.00 8.98 -8.49
C GLU A 312 4.53 8.77 -8.57
N VAL A 313 4.93 7.49 -8.61
CA VAL A 313 6.35 7.08 -8.62
C VAL A 313 7.15 7.68 -9.80
N ASP A 314 6.45 8.13 -10.85
CA ASP A 314 7.01 8.79 -12.02
C ASP A 314 7.40 10.27 -11.80
N ASN A 315 6.98 10.88 -10.70
CA ASN A 315 7.33 12.27 -10.41
C ASN A 315 8.84 12.45 -10.29
N GLY A 316 9.43 13.21 -11.22
CA GLY A 316 10.88 13.47 -11.28
C GLY A 316 11.74 12.33 -11.84
N VAL A 317 11.13 11.25 -12.34
CA VAL A 317 11.84 10.15 -13.00
C VAL A 317 11.83 10.36 -14.51
N HIS A 318 13.02 10.43 -15.12
CA HIS A 318 13.12 10.55 -16.57
C HIS A 318 12.66 9.25 -17.26
N PRO A 319 11.80 9.31 -18.31
CA PRO A 319 11.25 8.10 -18.96
C PRO A 319 12.31 7.09 -19.43
N SER A 320 13.47 7.57 -19.93
CA SER A 320 14.55 6.69 -20.39
C SER A 320 15.16 5.83 -19.28
N ARG A 321 14.96 6.16 -18.02
CA ARG A 321 15.50 5.45 -16.85
C ARG A 321 14.45 4.71 -16.03
N ALA A 322 13.17 4.89 -16.36
CA ALA A 322 12.06 4.25 -15.65
C ALA A 322 12.21 2.72 -15.58
N ARG A 323 12.63 2.08 -16.68
CA ARG A 323 12.83 0.62 -16.72
C ARG A 323 13.93 0.16 -15.77
N GLN A 324 15.07 0.87 -15.71
CA GLN A 324 16.15 0.52 -14.80
C GLN A 324 15.71 0.71 -13.35
N LEU A 325 15.05 1.83 -13.04
CA LEU A 325 14.55 2.10 -11.70
C LEU A 325 13.57 1.02 -11.23
N LEU A 326 12.54 0.70 -12.02
CA LEU A 326 11.55 -0.33 -11.68
C LEU A 326 12.17 -1.71 -11.52
N LYS A 327 13.15 -2.06 -12.38
CA LYS A 327 13.90 -3.30 -12.27
C LYS A 327 14.65 -3.36 -10.94
N THR A 328 15.45 -2.35 -10.61
CA THR A 328 16.23 -2.28 -9.36
C THR A 328 15.30 -2.30 -8.14
N MET A 329 14.18 -1.53 -8.17
CA MET A 329 13.19 -1.54 -7.09
C MET A 329 12.64 -2.95 -6.86
N ARG A 330 12.27 -3.66 -7.91
CA ARG A 330 11.72 -5.01 -7.82
C ARG A 330 12.75 -6.00 -7.25
N GLU A 331 13.97 -6.00 -7.79
CA GLU A 331 15.06 -6.89 -7.34
C GLU A 331 15.38 -6.68 -5.86
N GLN A 332 15.47 -5.41 -5.41
CA GLN A 332 15.71 -5.09 -4.00
C GLN A 332 14.52 -5.45 -3.11
N ALA A 333 13.29 -5.26 -3.58
CA ALA A 333 12.10 -5.64 -2.84
C ALA A 333 11.99 -7.17 -2.66
N GLU A 334 12.24 -7.95 -3.71
CA GLU A 334 12.25 -9.41 -3.66
C GLU A 334 13.34 -9.92 -2.72
N LEU A 335 14.57 -9.37 -2.81
CA LEU A 335 15.70 -9.75 -1.96
C LEU A 335 15.41 -9.51 -0.47
N ARG A 336 14.73 -8.41 -0.14
CA ARG A 336 14.44 -8.01 1.24
C ARG A 336 13.10 -8.51 1.77
N GLY A 337 12.30 -9.18 0.94
CA GLY A 337 10.95 -9.61 1.31
C GLY A 337 10.03 -8.42 1.58
N VAL A 338 10.08 -7.39 0.74
CA VAL A 338 9.23 -6.19 0.80
C VAL A 338 8.22 -6.22 -0.37
N ARG A 339 6.98 -5.79 -0.14
CA ARG A 339 6.00 -5.58 -1.22
C ARG A 339 5.98 -4.12 -1.65
N LEU A 340 5.82 -3.92 -2.96
CA LEU A 340 5.70 -2.59 -3.57
C LEU A 340 4.27 -2.36 -4.07
N LEU A 341 3.66 -1.27 -3.64
CA LEU A 341 2.43 -0.73 -4.20
C LEU A 341 2.72 0.65 -4.78
N LEU A 342 2.79 0.72 -6.09
CA LEU A 342 3.12 1.93 -6.84
C LEU A 342 1.88 2.46 -7.54
N SER A 343 1.72 3.77 -7.66
CA SER A 343 0.75 4.36 -8.57
C SER A 343 1.42 5.26 -9.61
N THR A 344 0.84 5.30 -10.80
CA THR A 344 1.26 6.20 -11.89
C THR A 344 0.09 6.54 -12.82
N HIS A 345 0.23 7.63 -13.52
CA HIS A 345 -0.59 8.00 -14.67
C HIS A 345 0.25 8.19 -15.95
N ASN A 346 1.56 7.95 -15.87
CA ASN A 346 2.52 8.17 -16.96
C ASN A 346 2.64 6.93 -17.86
N PRO A 347 2.27 7.01 -19.15
CA PRO A 347 2.36 5.89 -20.08
C PRO A 347 3.78 5.34 -20.23
N ALA A 348 4.79 6.21 -20.22
CA ALA A 348 6.18 5.78 -20.36
C ALA A 348 6.67 4.92 -19.17
N LEU A 349 6.18 5.17 -17.97
CA LEU A 349 6.47 4.31 -16.82
C LEU A 349 5.71 2.98 -16.94
N MET A 350 4.48 2.99 -17.46
CA MET A 350 3.71 1.76 -17.69
C MET A 350 4.44 0.85 -18.68
N ASP A 351 5.02 1.41 -19.76
CA ASP A 351 5.80 0.68 -20.76
C ASP A 351 7.16 0.21 -20.23
N ALA A 352 7.63 0.81 -19.17
CA ALA A 352 8.87 0.42 -18.50
C ALA A 352 8.70 -0.74 -17.51
N LEU A 353 7.45 -1.16 -17.22
CA LEU A 353 7.16 -2.22 -16.27
C LEU A 353 7.77 -3.56 -16.76
N PRO A 354 8.45 -4.33 -15.90
CA PRO A 354 8.91 -5.68 -16.25
C PRO A 354 7.74 -6.60 -16.64
N ASP A 355 7.92 -7.40 -17.69
CA ASP A 355 6.87 -8.30 -18.22
C ASP A 355 6.27 -9.21 -17.13
N ALA A 356 7.10 -9.70 -16.23
CA ALA A 356 6.68 -10.53 -15.11
C ALA A 356 5.75 -9.82 -14.11
N ALA A 357 5.65 -8.49 -14.14
CA ALA A 357 4.77 -7.69 -13.29
C ALA A 357 3.51 -7.21 -14.02
N LEU A 358 3.39 -7.43 -15.33
CA LEU A 358 2.21 -6.99 -16.11
C LEU A 358 0.91 -7.59 -15.60
N GLY A 359 0.91 -8.87 -15.20
CA GLY A 359 -0.26 -9.53 -14.61
C GLY A 359 -0.69 -8.94 -13.28
N ASP A 360 0.21 -8.27 -12.56
CA ASP A 360 0.00 -7.67 -11.24
C ASP A 360 -0.41 -6.18 -11.31
N VAL A 361 -0.61 -5.66 -12.53
CA VAL A 361 -1.18 -4.32 -12.72
C VAL A 361 -2.62 -4.31 -12.25
N VAL A 362 -2.99 -3.31 -11.47
CA VAL A 362 -4.35 -3.07 -10.99
C VAL A 362 -4.90 -1.83 -11.69
N PHE A 363 -5.90 -2.02 -12.54
CA PHE A 363 -6.60 -0.93 -13.20
C PHE A 363 -7.74 -0.43 -12.33
N CYS A 364 -7.72 0.86 -12.02
CA CYS A 364 -8.75 1.56 -11.26
C CYS A 364 -9.62 2.38 -12.20
N TYR A 365 -10.94 2.17 -12.19
CA TYR A 365 -11.88 2.87 -13.05
C TYR A 365 -13.19 3.17 -12.34
N ARG A 366 -13.99 4.06 -12.91
CA ARG A 366 -15.38 4.32 -12.48
C ARG A 366 -16.32 3.48 -13.32
N ASP A 367 -17.15 2.69 -12.64
CA ASP A 367 -18.19 1.92 -13.29
C ASP A 367 -19.17 2.88 -13.99
N PRO A 368 -19.46 2.70 -15.30
CA PRO A 368 -20.33 3.61 -16.03
C PRO A 368 -21.80 3.53 -15.61
N GLN A 369 -22.23 2.47 -14.94
CA GLN A 369 -23.64 2.29 -14.56
C GLN A 369 -23.96 2.90 -13.19
N ASP A 370 -23.13 2.63 -12.18
CA ASP A 370 -23.37 3.06 -10.80
C ASP A 370 -22.41 4.16 -10.32
N GLY A 371 -21.33 4.43 -11.08
CA GLY A 371 -20.34 5.43 -10.74
C GLY A 371 -19.37 4.99 -9.64
N ASP A 372 -19.43 3.75 -9.20
CA ASP A 372 -18.54 3.20 -8.20
C ASP A 372 -17.10 3.07 -8.71
N SER A 373 -16.13 3.23 -7.82
CA SER A 373 -14.75 2.87 -8.13
C SER A 373 -14.58 1.36 -8.11
N ARG A 374 -13.94 0.85 -9.16
CA ARG A 374 -13.64 -0.58 -9.33
C ARG A 374 -12.15 -0.79 -9.46
N LEU A 375 -11.69 -1.92 -8.95
CA LEU A 375 -10.31 -2.39 -9.07
C LEU A 375 -10.32 -3.73 -9.80
N VAL A 376 -9.53 -3.85 -10.84
CA VAL A 376 -9.37 -5.11 -11.57
C VAL A 376 -7.88 -5.39 -11.79
N ARG A 377 -7.43 -6.57 -11.38
CA ARG A 377 -6.08 -7.04 -11.67
C ARG A 377 -6.04 -7.59 -13.09
N PHE A 378 -5.01 -7.28 -13.84
CA PHE A 378 -4.89 -7.69 -15.24
C PHE A 378 -4.91 -9.21 -15.41
N ALA A 379 -4.24 -9.95 -14.53
CA ALA A 379 -4.26 -11.42 -14.57
C ALA A 379 -5.67 -12.02 -14.38
N ASP A 380 -6.62 -11.26 -13.79
CA ASP A 380 -7.99 -11.72 -13.55
C ASP A 380 -8.94 -11.41 -14.75
N LEU A 381 -8.44 -10.71 -15.77
CA LEU A 381 -9.20 -10.42 -16.98
C LEU A 381 -9.38 -11.68 -17.85
N GLN A 382 -10.61 -11.92 -18.34
CA GLN A 382 -10.96 -13.10 -19.11
C GLN A 382 -10.09 -13.32 -20.37
N ASP A 383 -9.56 -12.24 -20.96
CA ASP A 383 -8.70 -12.28 -22.16
C ASP A 383 -7.47 -11.40 -21.97
N TYR A 384 -6.79 -11.60 -20.84
CA TYR A 384 -5.56 -10.89 -20.52
C TYR A 384 -4.51 -11.01 -21.63
N ALA A 385 -4.29 -12.23 -22.16
CA ALA A 385 -3.33 -12.46 -23.23
C ALA A 385 -3.71 -11.69 -24.51
N GLY A 386 -4.99 -11.65 -24.86
CA GLY A 386 -5.48 -10.88 -25.99
C GLY A 386 -5.35 -9.37 -25.80
N LEU A 387 -5.43 -8.88 -24.57
CA LEU A 387 -5.19 -7.48 -24.27
C LEU A 387 -3.70 -7.11 -24.45
N VAL A 388 -2.80 -7.85 -23.82
CA VAL A 388 -1.36 -7.57 -23.81
C VAL A 388 -0.74 -7.75 -25.20
N SER A 389 -1.30 -8.64 -26.04
CA SER A 389 -0.81 -8.84 -27.41
C SER A 389 -1.09 -7.66 -28.36
N GLN A 390 -1.95 -6.70 -27.97
CA GLN A 390 -2.30 -5.56 -28.82
C GLN A 390 -1.26 -4.42 -28.79
N GLY A 391 -0.33 -4.43 -27.82
CA GLY A 391 0.73 -3.43 -27.75
C GLY A 391 1.24 -3.17 -26.33
N PRO A 392 2.13 -2.19 -26.17
CA PRO A 392 2.65 -1.76 -24.88
C PRO A 392 1.55 -1.21 -23.98
N LEU A 393 1.69 -1.39 -22.66
CA LEU A 393 0.68 -1.03 -21.68
C LEU A 393 0.28 0.46 -21.70
N GLY A 394 1.28 1.36 -21.80
CA GLY A 394 1.05 2.80 -21.85
C GLY A 394 0.26 3.23 -23.08
N GLU A 395 0.54 2.59 -24.24
CA GLU A 395 -0.22 2.81 -25.48
C GLU A 395 -1.65 2.28 -25.35
N LEU A 396 -1.86 1.11 -24.78
CA LEU A 396 -3.18 0.53 -24.53
C LEU A 396 -4.04 1.42 -23.63
N VAL A 397 -3.43 2.01 -22.61
CA VAL A 397 -4.11 2.94 -21.70
C VAL A 397 -4.41 4.26 -22.39
N THR A 398 -3.44 4.85 -23.10
CA THR A 398 -3.59 6.14 -23.80
C THR A 398 -4.66 6.09 -24.88
N ASN A 399 -4.74 4.98 -25.62
CA ASN A 399 -5.75 4.77 -26.67
C ASN A 399 -7.12 4.32 -26.11
N GLY A 400 -7.27 4.25 -24.78
CA GLY A 400 -8.51 3.84 -24.12
C GLY A 400 -8.92 2.38 -24.37
N ILE A 401 -7.97 1.54 -24.81
CA ILE A 401 -8.22 0.11 -25.09
C ILE A 401 -8.52 -0.61 -23.78
N VAL A 402 -7.70 -0.38 -22.73
CA VAL A 402 -7.92 -0.95 -21.40
C VAL A 402 -9.30 -0.55 -20.86
N ASP A 403 -9.66 0.73 -20.94
CA ASP A 403 -10.96 1.23 -20.49
C ASP A 403 -12.13 0.52 -21.19
N ARG A 404 -12.08 0.40 -22.51
CA ARG A 404 -13.12 -0.31 -23.28
C ARG A 404 -13.19 -1.79 -22.93
N PHE A 405 -12.02 -2.41 -22.74
CA PHE A 405 -11.93 -3.82 -22.44
C PHE A 405 -12.54 -4.17 -21.06
N VAL A 406 -12.31 -3.29 -20.08
CA VAL A 406 -12.77 -3.49 -18.70
C VAL A 406 -14.23 -3.05 -18.50
N LYS A 407 -14.63 -1.90 -19.09
CA LYS A 407 -15.98 -1.33 -18.93
C LYS A 407 -17.03 -2.03 -19.79
N SER A 408 -16.62 -2.70 -20.86
CA SER A 408 -17.52 -3.40 -21.78
C SER A 408 -16.93 -4.78 -22.13
N PRO A 409 -16.87 -5.72 -21.19
CA PRO A 409 -16.29 -7.02 -21.44
C PRO A 409 -17.13 -7.79 -22.46
N VAL A 410 -16.62 -7.91 -23.68
CA VAL A 410 -17.26 -8.72 -24.74
C VAL A 410 -16.93 -10.18 -24.46
N SER A 411 -17.96 -11.01 -24.22
CA SER A 411 -17.76 -12.44 -23.98
C SER A 411 -17.09 -13.11 -25.19
N VAL A 412 -16.34 -14.20 -24.95
CA VAL A 412 -15.67 -14.98 -26.00
C VAL A 412 -16.69 -15.45 -27.06
N THR A 413 -17.91 -15.80 -26.65
CA THR A 413 -19.02 -16.16 -27.52
C THR A 413 -19.43 -14.99 -28.44
N GLN A 414 -19.52 -13.80 -27.88
CA GLN A 414 -19.90 -12.58 -28.59
C GLN A 414 -18.79 -12.09 -29.53
N LYS A 415 -17.50 -12.25 -29.17
CA LYS A 415 -16.37 -12.03 -30.07
C LYS A 415 -16.42 -12.97 -31.28
N ARG A 416 -16.71 -14.25 -31.03
CA ARG A 416 -16.86 -15.26 -32.07
C ARG A 416 -18.03 -14.96 -33.02
N GLU A 417 -19.18 -14.59 -32.47
CA GLU A 417 -20.37 -14.17 -33.26
C GLU A 417 -20.08 -12.90 -34.08
N ASN A 418 -19.46 -11.90 -33.48
CA ASN A 418 -19.06 -10.69 -34.17
C ASN A 418 -18.07 -10.97 -35.31
N ALA A 419 -17.08 -11.84 -35.09
CA ALA A 419 -16.13 -12.24 -36.12
C ALA A 419 -16.82 -13.04 -37.26
N LEU A 420 -17.73 -13.94 -36.93
CA LEU A 420 -18.52 -14.69 -37.92
C LEU A 420 -19.44 -13.76 -38.71
N ASN A 421 -20.10 -12.81 -38.08
CA ASN A 421 -20.95 -11.83 -38.74
C ASN A 421 -20.14 -10.88 -39.63
N TRP A 422 -18.93 -10.49 -39.22
CA TRP A 422 -18.03 -9.72 -40.05
C TRP A 422 -17.57 -10.51 -41.29
N LEU A 423 -17.20 -11.77 -41.13
CA LEU A 423 -16.83 -12.65 -42.24
C LEU A 423 -17.99 -12.85 -43.24
N ARG A 424 -19.24 -13.04 -42.74
CA ARG A 424 -20.44 -13.13 -43.60
C ARG A 424 -20.69 -11.85 -44.41
N LYS A 425 -20.50 -10.70 -43.77
CA LYS A 425 -20.59 -9.38 -44.46
C LYS A 425 -19.51 -9.22 -45.52
N MET A 426 -18.29 -9.70 -45.29
CA MET A 426 -17.22 -9.67 -46.27
C MET A 426 -17.44 -10.64 -47.44
N GLN A 427 -18.13 -11.75 -47.20
CA GLN A 427 -18.49 -12.73 -48.24
C GLN A 427 -19.74 -12.39 -49.00
N GLY A 428 -20.40 -11.26 -48.69
CA GLY A 428 -21.60 -10.80 -49.42
C GLY A 428 -22.86 -11.61 -49.15
N GLU A 429 -22.90 -12.34 -48.03
CA GLU A 429 -24.05 -13.16 -47.57
C GLU A 429 -25.00 -12.35 -46.65
N VAL A 430 -25.35 -11.09 -47.03
CA VAL A 430 -26.56 -10.38 -46.53
C VAL A 430 -27.01 -9.39 -47.58
#